data_73b188937d8ffd22768d29ef99ee3962
#
_entry.id   73b188937d8ffd22768d29ef99ee3962
#
_cell.length_a   1.000
_cell.length_b   1.000
_cell.length_c   1.000
_cell.angle_alpha   90.00
_cell.angle_beta   90.00
_cell.angle_gamma   90.00
#
_symmetry.space_group_name_H-M   'P 1'
#
loop_
_entity.id
_entity.type
_entity.pdbx_description
1 polymer ?
#
loop_
_entity_poly.entity_id
_entity_poly.type
_entity_poly.pdbx_seq_one_letter_code
_entity_poly.pdbx_strand_id
1 'polypeptide(L)'
;MINNLIQFPIWRNDDKSIVSLNKLQKDTILKFKTKIKNGEYKLVPNPCLCGNTNEFIDIVVAEKDRYGIPCCNVLCKKCGIIRLKERLDDYSTSEFYRNEYRDIYVGMELASDEFFNSQVQRGQIFYNLIRENIEICNINTVFEIGCGAGGILYPFYQNGKRVSGCDFGEKYLRFGRNKGLNLYQGEFDIDKTPKKSQDLIILSHVMEHFNEPINTMNKIIELISDEGYLLVEVPGIFDIQKTYFNPILYFQNAHVHNYYYYLKVFFESLGLRVIYGNERCTFVLQKPIDWSMRDNIVIYDNEMTKWAIKVENQLKRDYILHVLKLNPYYIREAIIKLLDKLGMKEFVKRILGR
;
A
#
# COMPACT_ATOMS: atom_id res chain seq x y z
N MET A 1 29.26 -13.66 -3.42
CA MET A 1 29.30 -12.36 -4.17
C MET A 1 28.05 -12.09 -5.03
N ILE A 2 27.29 -13.09 -5.46
CA ILE A 2 26.10 -12.91 -6.35
C ILE A 2 24.87 -12.41 -5.59
N ASN A 3 24.77 -12.61 -4.28
CA ASN A 3 23.59 -12.21 -3.47
C ASN A 3 23.43 -10.68 -3.29
N ASN A 4 24.45 -9.88 -3.63
CA ASN A 4 24.40 -8.42 -3.45
C ASN A 4 23.84 -7.65 -4.65
N LEU A 5 23.48 -8.31 -5.76
CA LEU A 5 22.98 -7.65 -6.98
C LEU A 5 21.55 -7.13 -6.88
N ILE A 6 20.80 -7.52 -5.84
CA ILE A 6 19.42 -7.04 -5.64
C ILE A 6 19.32 -5.96 -4.57
N GLN A 7 20.42 -5.74 -3.82
CA GLN A 7 20.49 -4.64 -2.86
C GLN A 7 21.18 -3.44 -3.50
N PHE A 8 20.41 -2.44 -3.85
CA PHE A 8 20.98 -1.18 -4.37
C PHE A 8 21.83 -0.51 -3.30
N PRO A 9 23.03 0.04 -3.64
CA PRO A 9 23.84 0.76 -2.69
C PRO A 9 23.11 1.87 -1.95
N ILE A 10 22.17 2.56 -2.62
CA ILE A 10 21.34 3.62 -2.06
C ILE A 10 20.40 3.13 -0.94
N TRP A 11 20.12 1.82 -0.86
CA TRP A 11 19.28 1.21 0.16
C TRP A 11 20.05 0.70 1.36
N ARG A 12 21.39 0.82 1.37
CA ARG A 12 22.18 0.54 2.57
C ARG A 12 21.92 1.60 3.62
N ASN A 13 21.90 1.18 4.89
CA ASN A 13 21.68 2.11 5.98
C ASN A 13 22.87 3.07 6.15
N ASP A 14 22.64 4.34 5.91
CA ASP A 14 23.57 5.45 6.11
C ASP A 14 22.91 6.62 6.85
N ASP A 15 21.72 6.38 7.43
CA ASP A 15 20.85 7.36 8.11
C ASP A 15 20.40 8.55 7.25
N LYS A 16 20.70 8.54 5.93
CA LYS A 16 20.32 9.62 5.03
C LYS A 16 19.03 9.28 4.28
N SER A 17 18.15 10.27 4.17
CA SER A 17 16.97 10.14 3.33
C SER A 17 17.34 10.17 1.85
N ILE A 18 16.58 9.44 1.04
CA ILE A 18 16.70 9.42 -0.43
C ILE A 18 15.88 10.56 -1.04
N VAL A 19 14.77 10.92 -0.41
CA VAL A 19 13.89 12.00 -0.84
C VAL A 19 14.18 13.28 -0.05
N SER A 20 13.88 14.44 -0.63
CA SER A 20 13.96 15.72 0.08
C SER A 20 12.89 15.76 1.17
N LEU A 21 13.30 16.11 2.38
CA LEU A 21 12.41 16.20 3.55
C LEU A 21 12.25 17.66 4.00
N ASN A 22 11.01 18.03 4.32
CA ASN A 22 10.74 19.30 4.99
C ASN A 22 11.06 19.21 6.50
N LYS A 23 10.89 20.33 7.23
CA LYS A 23 11.19 20.40 8.66
C LYS A 23 10.32 19.45 9.47
N LEU A 24 8.99 19.43 9.23
CA LEU A 24 8.06 18.56 9.94
C LEU A 24 8.46 17.09 9.80
N GLN A 25 8.76 16.64 8.58
CA GLN A 25 9.20 15.27 8.32
C GLN A 25 10.49 14.93 9.09
N LYS A 26 11.50 15.80 9.05
CA LYS A 26 12.77 15.57 9.76
C LYS A 26 12.59 15.46 11.26
N ASP A 27 11.81 16.37 11.86
CA ASP A 27 11.56 16.39 13.29
C ASP A 27 10.76 15.15 13.73
N THR A 28 9.78 14.72 12.93
CA THR A 28 8.97 13.54 13.22
C THR A 28 9.76 12.25 13.07
N ILE A 29 10.61 12.13 12.03
CA ILE A 29 11.51 10.97 11.84
C ILE A 29 12.47 10.84 13.02
N LEU A 30 13.03 11.96 13.51
CA LEU A 30 13.91 11.95 14.67
C LEU A 30 13.18 11.45 15.93
N LYS A 31 11.96 11.91 16.17
CA LYS A 31 11.11 11.41 17.26
C LYS A 31 10.86 9.92 17.15
N PHE A 32 10.47 9.44 15.96
CA PHE A 32 10.21 8.04 15.72
C PHE A 32 11.44 7.16 15.99
N LYS A 33 12.61 7.55 15.44
CA LYS A 33 13.89 6.85 15.72
C LYS A 33 14.23 6.83 17.21
N THR A 34 13.96 7.93 17.91
CA THR A 34 14.23 8.04 19.36
C THR A 34 13.31 7.10 20.15
N LYS A 35 12.04 6.98 19.80
CA LYS A 35 11.09 6.07 20.44
C LYS A 35 11.51 4.60 20.29
N ILE A 36 11.98 4.20 19.11
CA ILE A 36 12.54 2.85 18.90
C ILE A 36 13.79 2.65 19.76
N LYS A 37 14.73 3.61 19.74
CA LYS A 37 15.98 3.52 20.51
C LYS A 37 15.75 3.40 22.02
N ASN A 38 14.75 4.09 22.54
CA ASN A 38 14.44 4.10 23.97
C ASN A 38 13.49 2.93 24.36
N GLY A 39 13.09 2.07 23.43
CA GLY A 39 12.18 0.94 23.70
C GLY A 39 10.73 1.34 23.92
N GLU A 40 10.36 2.59 23.66
CA GLU A 40 8.95 3.05 23.67
C GLU A 40 8.18 2.37 22.52
N TYR A 41 8.79 2.28 21.34
CA TYR A 41 8.33 1.45 20.23
C TYR A 41 9.14 0.17 20.15
N LYS A 42 8.44 -0.98 20.05
CA LYS A 42 9.06 -2.29 20.05
C LYS A 42 9.03 -2.93 18.68
N LEU A 43 10.15 -3.51 18.29
CA LEU A 43 10.25 -4.33 17.09
C LEU A 43 10.09 -5.80 17.48
N VAL A 44 9.32 -6.54 16.68
CA VAL A 44 9.08 -7.97 16.81
C VAL A 44 9.36 -8.68 15.50
N PRO A 45 9.76 -9.98 15.52
CA PRO A 45 9.93 -10.75 14.31
C PRO A 45 8.68 -10.75 13.44
N ASN A 46 8.87 -10.71 12.12
CA ASN A 46 7.80 -10.72 11.14
C ASN A 46 7.94 -11.94 10.21
N PRO A 47 7.45 -13.12 10.63
CA PRO A 47 7.55 -14.34 9.84
C PRO A 47 6.76 -14.24 8.54
N CYS A 48 7.19 -14.98 7.52
CA CYS A 48 6.48 -15.00 6.25
C CYS A 48 5.24 -15.90 6.31
N LEU A 49 4.10 -15.43 5.80
CA LEU A 49 2.83 -16.17 5.75
C LEU A 49 2.91 -17.46 4.93
N CYS A 50 3.92 -17.64 4.08
CA CYS A 50 4.16 -18.90 3.38
C CYS A 50 4.74 -20.01 4.26
N GLY A 51 4.88 -19.79 5.56
CA GLY A 51 5.49 -20.74 6.50
C GLY A 51 7.00 -20.88 6.33
N ASN A 52 7.67 -19.91 5.66
CA ASN A 52 9.13 -19.85 5.64
C ASN A 52 9.63 -19.28 6.97
N THR A 53 10.22 -20.14 7.79
CA THR A 53 10.86 -19.78 9.06
C THR A 53 12.39 -19.81 8.98
N ASN A 54 12.96 -20.24 7.87
CA ASN A 54 14.40 -20.34 7.66
C ASN A 54 14.96 -19.01 7.17
N GLU A 55 15.60 -18.24 8.06
CA GLU A 55 16.20 -16.95 7.75
C GLU A 55 17.27 -17.01 6.64
N PHE A 56 17.90 -18.17 6.43
CA PHE A 56 18.94 -18.35 5.40
C PHE A 56 18.40 -18.29 3.96
N ILE A 57 17.08 -18.44 3.76
CA ILE A 57 16.47 -18.30 2.43
C ILE A 57 15.90 -16.90 2.17
N ASP A 58 15.92 -16.02 3.14
CA ASP A 58 15.56 -14.60 2.91
C ASP A 58 16.79 -13.83 2.39
N ILE A 59 16.57 -12.91 1.44
CA ILE A 59 17.60 -12.05 0.90
C ILE A 59 17.31 -10.62 1.30
N VAL A 60 18.27 -9.95 1.94
CA VAL A 60 18.16 -8.52 2.26
C VAL A 60 18.15 -7.70 0.97
N VAL A 61 17.13 -6.88 0.77
CA VAL A 61 16.97 -6.00 -0.39
C VAL A 61 17.11 -4.52 -0.04
N ALA A 62 16.77 -4.13 1.19
CA ALA A 62 17.00 -2.78 1.70
C ALA A 62 17.18 -2.78 3.22
N GLU A 63 18.01 -1.86 3.72
CA GLU A 63 18.30 -1.68 5.16
C GLU A 63 17.74 -0.37 5.70
N LYS A 64 17.17 0.46 4.85
CA LYS A 64 16.44 1.68 5.19
C LYS A 64 15.30 1.92 4.22
N ASP A 65 14.36 2.75 4.63
CA ASP A 65 13.33 3.26 3.73
C ASP A 65 13.78 4.55 3.01
N ARG A 66 12.93 5.08 2.14
CA ARG A 66 13.19 6.30 1.38
C ARG A 66 13.36 7.56 2.24
N TYR A 67 12.87 7.54 3.47
CA TYR A 67 13.00 8.65 4.43
C TYR A 67 14.27 8.55 5.28
N GLY A 68 15.09 7.49 5.08
CA GLY A 68 16.27 7.21 5.88
C GLY A 68 15.95 6.63 7.25
N ILE A 69 14.79 6.00 7.39
CA ILE A 69 14.44 5.24 8.60
C ILE A 69 15.03 3.84 8.46
N PRO A 70 15.86 3.38 9.40
CA PRO A 70 16.39 2.02 9.39
C PRO A 70 15.24 1.00 9.39
N CYS A 71 15.24 0.11 8.41
CA CYS A 71 14.31 -1.01 8.33
C CYS A 71 14.89 -2.09 7.40
N CYS A 72 14.86 -3.34 7.84
CA CYS A 72 15.38 -4.45 7.05
C CYS A 72 14.25 -5.05 6.20
N ASN A 73 14.26 -4.75 4.90
CA ASN A 73 13.37 -5.40 3.94
C ASN A 73 14.04 -6.65 3.36
N VAL A 74 13.32 -7.76 3.34
CA VAL A 74 13.81 -9.04 2.85
C VAL A 74 12.87 -9.62 1.78
N LEU A 75 13.48 -10.20 0.74
CA LEU A 75 12.79 -11.02 -0.26
C LEU A 75 12.72 -12.47 0.27
N CYS A 76 11.51 -13.00 0.42
CA CYS A 76 11.33 -14.42 0.71
C CYS A 76 11.55 -15.25 -0.55
N LYS A 77 12.58 -16.11 -0.57
CA LYS A 77 12.88 -16.97 -1.72
C LYS A 77 11.88 -18.11 -1.91
N LYS A 78 11.07 -18.42 -0.91
CA LYS A 78 10.03 -19.43 -1.02
C LYS A 78 8.82 -18.93 -1.79
N CYS A 79 8.31 -17.73 -1.46
CA CYS A 79 7.08 -17.21 -2.05
C CYS A 79 7.24 -15.89 -2.83
N GLY A 80 8.39 -15.21 -2.77
CA GLY A 80 8.67 -14.02 -3.59
C GLY A 80 8.13 -12.69 -3.06
N ILE A 81 7.46 -12.65 -1.91
CA ILE A 81 7.08 -11.36 -1.31
C ILE A 81 8.28 -10.65 -0.70
N ILE A 82 8.21 -9.32 -0.67
CA ILE A 82 9.17 -8.49 0.05
C ILE A 82 8.48 -7.94 1.28
N ARG A 83 9.05 -8.18 2.45
CA ARG A 83 8.53 -7.79 3.75
C ARG A 83 9.60 -7.23 4.67
N LEU A 84 9.21 -6.52 5.70
CA LEU A 84 10.11 -6.22 6.81
C LEU A 84 10.51 -7.52 7.51
N LYS A 85 11.78 -7.66 7.88
CA LYS A 85 12.28 -8.77 8.71
C LYS A 85 11.75 -8.69 10.13
N GLU A 86 11.67 -7.44 10.66
CA GLU A 86 11.06 -7.08 11.94
C GLU A 86 10.06 -5.97 11.70
N ARG A 87 8.97 -5.97 12.45
CA ARG A 87 7.91 -4.96 12.40
C ARG A 87 7.64 -4.36 13.78
N LEU A 88 6.98 -3.23 13.83
CA LEU A 88 6.45 -2.72 15.08
C LEU A 88 5.43 -3.72 15.66
N ASP A 89 5.40 -3.87 16.99
CA ASP A 89 4.30 -4.59 17.65
C ASP A 89 2.97 -3.83 17.47
N ASP A 90 1.85 -4.44 17.87
CA ASP A 90 0.53 -3.88 17.60
C ASP A 90 0.29 -2.53 18.28
N TYR A 91 0.78 -2.37 19.53
CA TYR A 91 0.70 -1.10 20.23
C TYR A 91 1.52 -0.01 19.52
N SER A 92 2.78 -0.30 19.22
CA SER A 92 3.68 0.65 18.54
C SER A 92 3.19 1.00 17.14
N THR A 93 2.56 0.05 16.44
CA THR A 93 1.95 0.28 15.12
C THR A 93 0.78 1.27 15.24
N SER A 94 -0.14 1.05 16.17
CA SER A 94 -1.30 1.95 16.37
C SER A 94 -0.85 3.37 16.74
N GLU A 95 0.13 3.50 17.63
CA GLU A 95 0.68 4.80 18.03
C GLU A 95 1.43 5.50 16.89
N PHE A 96 2.20 4.74 16.09
CA PHE A 96 2.89 5.26 14.90
C PHE A 96 1.91 5.85 13.87
N TYR A 97 0.82 5.13 13.54
CA TYR A 97 -0.18 5.62 12.60
C TYR A 97 -0.95 6.82 13.14
N ARG A 98 -1.19 6.88 14.45
CA ARG A 98 -1.88 8.00 15.10
C ARG A 98 -1.04 9.27 15.13
N ASN A 99 0.26 9.15 15.38
CA ASN A 99 1.10 10.30 15.77
C ASN A 99 2.14 10.71 14.72
N GLU A 100 2.74 9.77 13.94
CA GLU A 100 3.90 10.06 13.09
C GLU A 100 3.66 9.79 11.59
N TYR A 101 2.88 8.78 11.25
CA TYR A 101 2.79 8.29 9.87
C TYR A 101 2.43 9.39 8.86
N ARG A 102 1.37 10.16 9.15
CA ARG A 102 0.90 11.22 8.24
C ARG A 102 1.93 12.34 8.08
N ASP A 103 2.55 12.75 9.16
CA ASP A 103 3.57 13.79 9.16
C ASP A 103 4.80 13.38 8.34
N ILE A 104 5.21 12.09 8.43
CA ILE A 104 6.32 11.54 7.65
C ILE A 104 5.91 11.35 6.20
N TYR A 105 4.76 10.71 5.94
CA TYR A 105 4.36 10.28 4.60
C TYR A 105 3.87 11.44 3.73
N VAL A 106 2.97 12.28 4.25
CA VAL A 106 2.37 13.40 3.51
C VAL A 106 3.22 14.67 3.67
N GLY A 107 3.86 14.85 4.81
CA GLY A 107 4.64 16.05 5.13
C GLY A 107 3.79 17.31 5.31
N MET A 108 2.48 17.14 5.56
CA MET A 108 1.52 18.22 5.81
C MET A 108 0.63 17.84 6.98
N GLU A 109 0.38 18.80 7.87
CA GLU A 109 -0.46 18.60 9.04
C GLU A 109 -1.96 18.50 8.72
N LEU A 110 -2.40 19.14 7.63
CA LEU A 110 -3.81 19.25 7.24
C LEU A 110 -4.00 18.74 5.81
N ALA A 111 -5.18 18.20 5.53
CA ALA A 111 -5.59 17.90 4.17
C ALA A 111 -5.81 19.21 3.38
N SER A 112 -5.40 19.23 2.11
CA SER A 112 -5.67 20.31 1.16
C SER A 112 -6.71 19.88 0.12
N ASP A 113 -7.29 20.84 -0.60
CA ASP A 113 -8.18 20.55 -1.74
C ASP A 113 -7.44 19.78 -2.83
N GLU A 114 -6.15 20.03 -3.07
CA GLU A 114 -5.34 19.29 -4.04
C GLU A 114 -5.18 17.83 -3.61
N PHE A 115 -4.88 17.59 -2.33
CA PHE A 115 -4.81 16.23 -1.79
C PHE A 115 -6.16 15.52 -1.94
N PHE A 116 -7.26 16.14 -1.52
CA PHE A 116 -8.60 15.57 -1.65
C PHE A 116 -8.95 15.26 -3.09
N ASN A 117 -8.73 16.21 -4.01
CA ASN A 117 -9.02 16.04 -5.43
C ASN A 117 -8.18 14.94 -6.08
N SER A 118 -6.93 14.74 -5.66
CA SER A 118 -6.11 13.62 -6.12
C SER A 118 -6.71 12.27 -5.70
N GLN A 119 -7.27 12.20 -4.48
CA GLN A 119 -7.98 11.01 -4.01
C GLN A 119 -9.33 10.82 -4.73
N VAL A 120 -10.04 11.90 -5.06
CA VAL A 120 -11.27 11.84 -5.89
C VAL A 120 -10.98 11.24 -7.27
N GLN A 121 -9.89 11.65 -7.92
CA GLN A 121 -9.48 11.05 -9.20
C GLN A 121 -9.24 9.55 -9.07
N ARG A 122 -8.59 9.10 -8.00
CA ARG A 122 -8.39 7.68 -7.71
C ARG A 122 -9.73 6.97 -7.44
N GLY A 123 -10.60 7.60 -6.67
CA GLY A 123 -11.96 7.11 -6.41
C GLY A 123 -12.77 6.95 -7.69
N GLN A 124 -12.61 7.85 -8.66
CA GLN A 124 -13.27 7.72 -9.97
C GLN A 124 -12.76 6.52 -10.76
N ILE A 125 -11.46 6.21 -10.69
CA ILE A 125 -10.89 5.00 -11.30
C ILE A 125 -11.52 3.76 -10.65
N PHE A 126 -11.62 3.72 -9.32
CA PHE A 126 -12.23 2.60 -8.61
C PHE A 126 -13.73 2.47 -8.90
N TYR A 127 -14.47 3.58 -8.95
CA TYR A 127 -15.88 3.57 -9.31
C TYR A 127 -16.10 2.99 -10.71
N ASN A 128 -15.29 3.40 -11.69
CA ASN A 128 -15.36 2.87 -13.05
C ASN A 128 -14.99 1.37 -13.08
N LEU A 129 -13.93 0.96 -12.38
CA LEU A 129 -13.53 -0.44 -12.28
C LEU A 129 -14.64 -1.32 -11.72
N ILE A 130 -15.30 -0.88 -10.64
CA ILE A 130 -16.45 -1.57 -10.05
C ILE A 130 -17.59 -1.69 -11.09
N ARG A 131 -17.96 -0.58 -11.74
CA ARG A 131 -19.03 -0.55 -12.75
C ARG A 131 -18.75 -1.45 -13.97
N GLU A 132 -17.48 -1.63 -14.34
CA GLU A 132 -17.08 -2.47 -15.47
C GLU A 132 -17.10 -3.97 -15.15
N ASN A 133 -16.97 -4.34 -13.88
CA ASN A 133 -16.80 -5.74 -13.47
C ASN A 133 -18.00 -6.31 -12.70
N ILE A 134 -18.84 -5.45 -12.12
CA ILE A 134 -20.03 -5.86 -11.36
C ILE A 134 -21.21 -4.91 -11.61
N GLU A 135 -22.41 -5.36 -11.27
CA GLU A 135 -23.62 -4.54 -11.35
C GLU A 135 -23.67 -3.50 -10.21
N ILE A 136 -23.22 -2.28 -10.49
CA ILE A 136 -23.10 -1.20 -9.51
C ILE A 136 -24.46 -0.78 -8.90
N CYS A 137 -25.60 -1.09 -9.54
CA CYS A 137 -26.91 -0.85 -8.97
C CYS A 137 -27.15 -1.66 -7.69
N ASN A 138 -26.51 -2.82 -7.52
CA ASN A 138 -26.61 -3.66 -6.34
C ASN A 138 -25.74 -3.15 -5.16
N ILE A 139 -24.88 -2.17 -5.39
CA ILE A 139 -24.08 -1.53 -4.34
C ILE A 139 -24.86 -0.34 -3.79
N ASN A 140 -25.27 -0.38 -2.53
CA ASN A 140 -25.94 0.71 -1.82
C ASN A 140 -25.07 1.32 -0.74
N THR A 141 -24.23 0.49 -0.09
CA THR A 141 -23.34 0.88 1.01
C THR A 141 -21.88 0.67 0.63
N VAL A 142 -21.06 1.68 0.89
CA VAL A 142 -19.60 1.64 0.63
C VAL A 142 -18.86 2.09 1.88
N PHE A 143 -17.93 1.26 2.34
CA PHE A 143 -17.10 1.57 3.50
C PHE A 143 -15.61 1.54 3.14
N GLU A 144 -14.87 2.59 3.49
CA GLU A 144 -13.42 2.65 3.26
C GLU A 144 -12.66 2.63 4.59
N ILE A 145 -11.76 1.66 4.73
CA ILE A 145 -10.82 1.59 5.86
C ILE A 145 -9.54 2.32 5.45
N GLY A 146 -9.03 3.20 6.33
CA GLY A 146 -7.89 4.08 6.02
C GLY A 146 -8.26 5.20 5.05
N CYS A 147 -9.47 5.74 5.14
CA CYS A 147 -10.07 6.65 4.17
C CYS A 147 -9.40 8.05 4.09
N GLY A 148 -8.55 8.42 5.04
CA GLY A 148 -7.95 9.75 5.09
C GLY A 148 -9.01 10.86 5.09
N ALA A 149 -9.02 11.69 4.04
CA ALA A 149 -10.03 12.73 3.84
C ALA A 149 -11.29 12.23 3.11
N GLY A 150 -11.39 10.94 2.77
CA GLY A 150 -12.56 10.32 2.12
C GLY A 150 -12.69 10.65 0.64
N GLY A 151 -11.63 11.14 -0.02
CA GLY A 151 -11.72 11.50 -1.42
C GLY A 151 -12.05 10.30 -2.34
N ILE A 152 -11.58 9.10 -2.00
CA ILE A 152 -11.92 7.87 -2.75
C ILE A 152 -13.42 7.55 -2.65
N LEU A 153 -14.05 7.81 -1.51
CA LEU A 153 -15.49 7.62 -1.32
C LEU A 153 -16.34 8.65 -2.09
N TYR A 154 -15.77 9.81 -2.41
CA TYR A 154 -16.54 10.94 -2.93
C TYR A 154 -17.26 10.65 -4.25
N PRO A 155 -16.70 9.98 -5.27
CA PRO A 155 -17.43 9.57 -6.48
C PRO A 155 -18.61 8.64 -6.19
N PHE A 156 -18.49 7.72 -5.22
CA PHE A 156 -19.60 6.86 -4.80
C PHE A 156 -20.72 7.69 -4.14
N TYR A 157 -20.36 8.63 -3.26
CA TYR A 157 -21.28 9.56 -2.63
C TYR A 157 -22.05 10.40 -3.67
N GLN A 158 -21.34 10.98 -4.65
CA GLN A 158 -21.95 11.77 -5.75
C GLN A 158 -22.91 10.95 -6.61
N ASN A 159 -22.73 9.63 -6.67
CA ASN A 159 -23.62 8.71 -7.38
C ASN A 159 -24.67 8.06 -6.45
N GLY A 160 -25.00 8.72 -5.32
CA GLY A 160 -26.12 8.35 -4.46
C GLY A 160 -25.87 7.13 -3.55
N LYS A 161 -24.63 6.67 -3.40
CA LYS A 161 -24.31 5.56 -2.48
C LYS A 161 -24.18 6.10 -1.06
N ARG A 162 -24.58 5.31 -0.08
CA ARG A 162 -24.33 5.58 1.34
C ARG A 162 -22.87 5.25 1.64
N VAL A 163 -22.07 6.26 1.89
CA VAL A 163 -20.63 6.08 2.14
C VAL A 163 -20.29 6.35 3.58
N SER A 164 -19.34 5.58 4.11
CA SER A 164 -18.71 5.84 5.39
C SER A 164 -17.26 5.36 5.38
N GLY A 165 -16.47 5.83 6.33
CA GLY A 165 -15.07 5.40 6.42
C GLY A 165 -14.43 5.71 7.75
N CYS A 166 -13.28 5.07 8.03
CA CYS A 166 -12.48 5.30 9.22
C CYS A 166 -11.00 5.55 8.88
N ASP A 167 -10.35 6.35 9.73
CA ASP A 167 -8.89 6.63 9.65
C ASP A 167 -8.41 7.10 11.03
N PHE A 168 -7.11 7.00 11.31
CA PHE A 168 -6.52 7.52 12.54
C PHE A 168 -6.38 9.04 12.54
N GLY A 169 -6.27 9.67 11.36
CA GLY A 169 -5.95 11.08 11.16
C GLY A 169 -7.14 12.03 11.29
N GLU A 170 -7.52 12.43 12.51
CA GLU A 170 -8.66 13.33 12.78
C GLU A 170 -8.67 14.61 11.93
N LYS A 171 -7.51 15.23 11.73
CA LYS A 171 -7.39 16.45 10.92
C LYS A 171 -7.84 16.25 9.47
N TYR A 172 -7.55 15.07 8.90
CA TYR A 172 -7.95 14.68 7.55
C TYR A 172 -9.44 14.32 7.49
N LEU A 173 -9.92 13.57 8.47
CA LEU A 173 -11.34 13.19 8.59
C LEU A 173 -12.25 14.43 8.67
N ARG A 174 -11.82 15.46 9.42
CA ARG A 174 -12.57 16.74 9.52
C ARG A 174 -12.76 17.38 8.14
N PHE A 175 -11.74 17.35 7.29
CA PHE A 175 -11.83 17.87 5.94
C PHE A 175 -12.93 17.15 5.14
N GLY A 176 -12.96 15.81 5.16
CA GLY A 176 -13.98 15.01 4.48
C GLY A 176 -15.39 15.20 5.05
N ARG A 177 -15.53 15.32 6.37
CA ARG A 177 -16.82 15.62 7.01
C ARG A 177 -17.39 16.97 6.53
N ASN A 178 -16.54 17.98 6.33
CA ASN A 178 -16.94 19.28 5.76
C ASN A 178 -17.38 19.18 4.28
N LYS A 179 -17.05 18.07 3.59
CA LYS A 179 -17.55 17.74 2.24
C LYS A 179 -18.84 16.87 2.28
N GLY A 180 -19.40 16.61 3.47
CA GLY A 180 -20.65 15.86 3.66
C GLY A 180 -20.45 14.34 3.85
N LEU A 181 -19.22 13.86 4.01
CA LEU A 181 -18.94 12.43 4.17
C LEU A 181 -19.08 11.98 5.64
N ASN A 182 -19.58 10.76 5.85
CA ASN A 182 -19.69 10.14 7.17
C ASN A 182 -18.39 9.41 7.53
N LEU A 183 -17.48 10.11 8.21
CA LEU A 183 -16.15 9.60 8.56
C LEU A 183 -15.94 9.62 10.08
N TYR A 184 -15.27 8.58 10.63
CA TYR A 184 -14.96 8.52 12.06
C TYR A 184 -13.49 8.16 12.32
N GLN A 185 -12.99 8.59 13.49
CA GLN A 185 -11.62 8.36 13.90
C GLN A 185 -11.45 6.98 14.53
N GLY A 186 -10.35 6.32 14.22
CA GLY A 186 -9.91 5.05 14.78
C GLY A 186 -9.91 3.90 13.78
N GLU A 187 -9.79 2.70 14.31
CA GLU A 187 -9.91 1.46 13.55
C GLU A 187 -11.37 1.21 13.12
N PHE A 188 -11.57 0.29 12.18
CA PHE A 188 -12.93 -0.16 11.90
C PHE A 188 -13.51 -0.84 13.14
N ASP A 189 -14.75 -0.52 13.43
CA ASP A 189 -15.43 -0.86 14.66
C ASP A 189 -16.76 -1.57 14.32
N ILE A 190 -16.95 -2.78 14.85
CA ILE A 190 -18.11 -3.60 14.57
C ILE A 190 -19.42 -2.99 15.12
N ASP A 191 -19.32 -2.15 16.16
CA ASP A 191 -20.47 -1.44 16.70
C ASP A 191 -20.91 -0.30 15.76
N LYS A 192 -19.95 0.31 15.05
CA LYS A 192 -20.22 1.36 14.04
C LYS A 192 -20.46 0.81 12.65
N THR A 193 -19.89 -0.36 12.34
CA THR A 193 -20.01 -1.04 11.05
C THR A 193 -20.39 -2.49 11.31
N PRO A 194 -21.69 -2.80 11.45
CA PRO A 194 -22.16 -4.14 11.78
C PRO A 194 -21.75 -5.19 10.75
N LYS A 195 -21.67 -6.46 11.20
CA LYS A 195 -21.43 -7.60 10.29
C LYS A 195 -22.50 -7.64 9.20
N LYS A 196 -22.08 -8.01 7.99
CA LYS A 196 -22.94 -8.14 6.78
C LYS A 196 -23.70 -6.86 6.41
N SER A 197 -23.14 -5.68 6.71
CA SER A 197 -23.79 -4.38 6.47
C SER A 197 -23.25 -3.60 5.28
N GLN A 198 -22.14 -4.03 4.69
CA GLN A 198 -21.48 -3.30 3.62
C GLN A 198 -21.52 -4.09 2.30
N ASP A 199 -22.05 -3.48 1.25
CA ASP A 199 -22.07 -4.09 -0.08
C ASP A 199 -20.70 -4.01 -0.76
N LEU A 200 -19.93 -2.97 -0.45
CA LEU A 200 -18.55 -2.80 -0.91
C LEU A 200 -17.68 -2.26 0.23
N ILE A 201 -16.56 -2.93 0.48
CA ILE A 201 -15.47 -2.39 1.30
C ILE A 201 -14.28 -2.05 0.40
N ILE A 202 -13.60 -0.94 0.69
CA ILE A 202 -12.42 -0.48 -0.04
C ILE A 202 -11.22 -0.45 0.91
N LEU A 203 -10.11 -1.07 0.47
CA LEU A 203 -8.79 -1.02 1.09
C LEU A 203 -7.79 -0.47 0.07
N SER A 204 -7.50 0.82 0.14
CA SER A 204 -6.57 1.46 -0.78
C SER A 204 -5.27 1.84 -0.08
N HIS A 205 -4.22 1.05 -0.29
CA HIS A 205 -2.94 1.15 0.42
C HIS A 205 -3.10 1.07 1.95
N VAL A 206 -3.73 0.00 2.40
CA VAL A 206 -4.00 -0.29 3.82
C VAL A 206 -3.59 -1.70 4.19
N MET A 207 -3.91 -2.71 3.37
CA MET A 207 -3.70 -4.12 3.71
C MET A 207 -2.20 -4.45 3.88
N GLU A 208 -1.31 -3.79 3.15
CA GLU A 208 0.14 -3.95 3.26
C GLU A 208 0.71 -3.56 4.62
N HIS A 209 -0.09 -2.89 5.45
CA HIS A 209 0.27 -2.44 6.79
C HIS A 209 -0.24 -3.35 7.91
N PHE A 210 -1.03 -4.37 7.59
CA PHE A 210 -1.60 -5.24 8.62
C PHE A 210 -0.53 -6.13 9.26
N ASN A 211 -0.44 -6.07 10.59
CA ASN A 211 0.44 -6.92 11.36
C ASN A 211 0.01 -8.40 11.33
N GLU A 212 -1.30 -8.63 11.40
CA GLU A 212 -1.94 -9.95 11.37
C GLU A 212 -2.93 -10.01 10.19
N PRO A 213 -2.43 -10.09 8.93
CA PRO A 213 -3.28 -9.87 7.77
C PRO A 213 -4.39 -10.92 7.60
N ILE A 214 -4.18 -12.18 7.98
CA ILE A 214 -5.22 -13.21 7.91
C ILE A 214 -6.36 -12.87 8.88
N ASN A 215 -6.04 -12.61 10.15
CA ASN A 215 -7.03 -12.30 11.18
C ASN A 215 -7.77 -10.98 10.86
N THR A 216 -7.03 -9.95 10.48
CA THR A 216 -7.62 -8.64 10.14
C THR A 216 -8.54 -8.74 8.92
N MET A 217 -8.12 -9.46 7.87
CA MET A 217 -8.95 -9.67 6.69
C MET A 217 -10.22 -10.47 7.00
N ASN A 218 -10.15 -11.52 7.81
CA ASN A 218 -11.33 -12.25 8.26
C ASN A 218 -12.36 -11.33 8.92
N LYS A 219 -11.93 -10.46 9.84
CA LYS A 219 -12.80 -9.46 10.50
C LYS A 219 -13.41 -8.48 9.49
N ILE A 220 -12.66 -8.04 8.49
CA ILE A 220 -13.14 -7.16 7.43
C ILE A 220 -14.18 -7.87 6.55
N ILE A 221 -13.93 -9.12 6.18
CA ILE A 221 -14.85 -9.90 5.35
C ILE A 221 -16.18 -10.17 6.09
N GLU A 222 -16.18 -10.28 7.42
CA GLU A 222 -17.41 -10.37 8.21
C GLU A 222 -18.32 -9.14 8.07
N LEU A 223 -17.76 -7.95 7.82
CA LEU A 223 -18.56 -6.71 7.61
C LEU A 223 -19.26 -6.69 6.26
N ILE A 224 -18.73 -7.44 5.26
CA ILE A 224 -19.28 -7.49 3.91
C ILE A 224 -20.59 -8.28 3.92
N SER A 225 -21.62 -7.76 3.24
CA SER A 225 -22.90 -8.45 3.01
C SER A 225 -22.68 -9.78 2.26
N ASP A 226 -23.68 -10.67 2.34
CA ASP A 226 -23.61 -11.89 1.54
C ASP A 226 -23.60 -11.50 0.05
N GLU A 227 -22.72 -12.11 -0.73
CA GLU A 227 -22.42 -11.77 -2.14
C GLU A 227 -21.86 -10.35 -2.36
N GLY A 228 -21.56 -9.59 -1.29
CA GLY A 228 -20.93 -8.28 -1.38
C GLY A 228 -19.46 -8.35 -1.79
N TYR A 229 -18.84 -7.19 -1.92
CA TYR A 229 -17.56 -7.05 -2.61
C TYR A 229 -16.50 -6.39 -1.73
N LEU A 230 -15.25 -6.69 -2.09
CA LEU A 230 -14.06 -6.06 -1.52
C LEU A 230 -13.17 -5.56 -2.66
N LEU A 231 -12.84 -4.28 -2.66
CA LEU A 231 -11.82 -3.70 -3.52
C LEU A 231 -10.55 -3.50 -2.73
N VAL A 232 -9.45 -4.08 -3.18
CA VAL A 232 -8.12 -3.94 -2.56
C VAL A 232 -7.15 -3.40 -3.59
N GLU A 233 -6.36 -2.40 -3.23
CA GLU A 233 -5.16 -2.01 -3.98
C GLU A 233 -3.99 -1.86 -3.01
N VAL A 234 -2.88 -2.54 -3.31
CA VAL A 234 -1.61 -2.48 -2.56
C VAL A 234 -0.44 -2.33 -3.52
N PRO A 235 0.78 -1.93 -3.05
CA PRO A 235 1.93 -1.83 -3.94
C PRO A 235 2.29 -3.15 -4.61
N GLY A 236 2.34 -3.14 -5.95
CA GLY A 236 2.70 -4.28 -6.76
C GLY A 236 4.16 -4.25 -7.20
N ILE A 237 4.88 -5.38 -7.10
CA ILE A 237 6.32 -5.47 -7.45
C ILE A 237 6.56 -5.25 -8.95
N PHE A 238 5.73 -5.86 -9.82
CA PHE A 238 5.97 -5.85 -11.26
C PHE A 238 5.49 -4.59 -11.97
N ASP A 239 4.61 -3.79 -11.34
CA ASP A 239 4.09 -2.55 -11.94
C ASP A 239 4.76 -1.28 -11.39
N ILE A 240 5.73 -1.43 -10.54
CA ILE A 240 6.31 -0.30 -9.79
C ILE A 240 6.97 0.74 -10.68
N GLN A 241 7.66 0.30 -11.74
CA GLN A 241 8.29 1.22 -12.70
C GLN A 241 7.27 2.09 -13.42
N LYS A 242 6.08 1.56 -13.68
CA LYS A 242 4.99 2.31 -14.29
C LYS A 242 4.33 3.28 -13.32
N THR A 243 4.21 2.88 -12.05
CA THR A 243 3.52 3.65 -11.02
C THR A 243 4.39 4.76 -10.43
N TYR A 244 5.65 4.45 -10.10
CA TYR A 244 6.54 5.38 -9.40
C TYR A 244 7.68 5.90 -10.26
N PHE A 245 7.92 5.34 -11.44
CA PHE A 245 9.00 5.69 -12.38
C PHE A 245 10.42 5.62 -11.79
N ASN A 246 10.54 5.28 -10.51
CA ASN A 246 11.80 5.30 -9.79
C ASN A 246 11.84 4.21 -8.72
N PRO A 247 12.70 3.19 -8.87
CA PRO A 247 12.93 2.16 -7.85
C PRO A 247 13.32 2.73 -6.48
N ILE A 248 13.84 3.98 -6.45
CA ILE A 248 14.21 4.68 -5.22
C ILE A 248 13.02 4.93 -4.29
N LEU A 249 11.81 5.04 -4.82
CA LEU A 249 10.59 5.26 -4.02
C LEU A 249 9.96 3.96 -3.52
N TYR A 250 10.59 2.83 -3.76
CA TYR A 250 10.04 1.50 -3.57
C TYR A 250 9.78 1.16 -2.10
N PHE A 251 10.82 1.30 -1.28
CA PHE A 251 10.74 0.83 0.09
C PHE A 251 10.22 1.91 1.02
N GLN A 252 9.25 1.53 1.83
CA GLN A 252 8.74 2.33 2.94
C GLN A 252 8.72 1.45 4.19
N ASN A 253 8.89 2.08 5.34
CA ASN A 253 8.67 1.40 6.60
C ASN A 253 7.21 0.96 6.71
N ALA A 254 6.99 -0.21 7.29
CA ALA A 254 5.67 -0.82 7.45
C ALA A 254 4.94 -1.19 6.14
N HIS A 255 5.65 -1.52 5.06
CA HIS A 255 5.04 -2.02 3.83
C HIS A 255 5.46 -3.45 3.52
N VAL A 256 4.48 -4.26 3.06
CA VAL A 256 4.70 -5.52 2.35
C VAL A 256 4.50 -5.26 0.87
N HIS A 257 5.44 -5.69 0.03
CA HIS A 257 5.32 -5.59 -1.42
C HIS A 257 4.92 -6.94 -2.00
N ASN A 258 3.83 -6.91 -2.74
CA ASN A 258 3.16 -8.08 -3.25
C ASN A 258 3.25 -8.19 -4.77
N TYR A 259 2.73 -9.26 -5.33
CA TYR A 259 2.49 -9.43 -6.76
C TYR A 259 1.15 -10.15 -6.96
N TYR A 260 0.60 -10.06 -8.16
CA TYR A 260 -0.74 -10.56 -8.48
C TYR A 260 -0.99 -11.99 -8.01
N TYR A 261 -0.11 -12.92 -8.38
CA TYR A 261 -0.34 -14.35 -8.11
C TYR A 261 -0.34 -14.67 -6.61
N TYR A 262 0.56 -14.05 -5.81
CA TYR A 262 0.56 -14.20 -4.35
C TYR A 262 -0.76 -13.73 -3.75
N LEU A 263 -1.21 -12.54 -4.14
CA LEU A 263 -2.46 -11.99 -3.61
C LEU A 263 -3.68 -12.80 -4.07
N LYS A 264 -3.68 -13.31 -5.31
CA LYS A 264 -4.73 -14.23 -5.78
C LYS A 264 -4.83 -15.44 -4.86
N VAL A 265 -3.73 -16.14 -4.60
CA VAL A 265 -3.72 -17.29 -3.68
C VAL A 265 -4.11 -16.87 -2.26
N PHE A 266 -3.64 -15.73 -1.77
CA PHE A 266 -4.02 -15.17 -0.47
C PHE A 266 -5.54 -14.99 -0.34
N PHE A 267 -6.18 -14.32 -1.28
CA PHE A 267 -7.61 -14.05 -1.24
C PHE A 267 -8.45 -15.33 -1.44
N GLU A 268 -8.04 -16.23 -2.34
CA GLU A 268 -8.71 -17.52 -2.53
C GLU A 268 -8.57 -18.41 -1.29
N SER A 269 -7.44 -18.36 -0.58
CA SER A 269 -7.24 -19.06 0.69
C SER A 269 -8.17 -18.53 1.79
N LEU A 270 -8.52 -17.24 1.77
CA LEU A 270 -9.52 -16.64 2.64
C LEU A 270 -10.97 -16.96 2.21
N GLY A 271 -11.17 -17.70 1.13
CA GLY A 271 -12.49 -18.08 0.62
C GLY A 271 -13.18 -17.02 -0.23
N LEU A 272 -12.47 -16.00 -0.69
CA LEU A 272 -13.00 -15.00 -1.58
C LEU A 272 -12.88 -15.45 -3.05
N ARG A 273 -13.82 -15.03 -3.89
CA ARG A 273 -13.78 -15.22 -5.33
C ARG A 273 -13.12 -13.99 -5.98
N VAL A 274 -12.08 -14.20 -6.78
CA VAL A 274 -11.44 -13.13 -7.56
C VAL A 274 -12.29 -12.85 -8.80
N ILE A 275 -12.89 -11.66 -8.88
CA ILE A 275 -13.64 -11.16 -10.04
C ILE A 275 -12.69 -10.45 -11.02
N TYR A 276 -11.81 -9.61 -10.48
CA TYR A 276 -10.80 -8.88 -11.24
C TYR A 276 -9.49 -8.82 -10.45
N GLY A 277 -8.37 -8.82 -11.16
CA GLY A 277 -7.06 -8.59 -10.57
C GLY A 277 -5.99 -8.31 -11.63
N ASN A 278 -4.94 -7.56 -11.25
CA ASN A 278 -3.84 -7.20 -12.14
C ASN A 278 -2.50 -7.08 -11.40
N GLU A 279 -1.39 -6.92 -12.13
CA GLU A 279 -0.05 -6.78 -11.55
C GLU A 279 0.21 -5.44 -10.84
N ARG A 280 -0.69 -4.48 -10.96
CA ARG A 280 -0.72 -3.31 -10.09
C ARG A 280 -1.19 -3.66 -8.68
N CYS A 281 -1.61 -4.92 -8.49
CA CYS A 281 -2.19 -5.44 -7.25
C CYS A 281 -3.49 -4.72 -6.86
N THR A 282 -4.30 -4.38 -7.87
CA THR A 282 -5.68 -3.94 -7.70
C THR A 282 -6.60 -5.13 -7.93
N PHE A 283 -7.46 -5.44 -6.95
CA PHE A 283 -8.38 -6.58 -6.98
C PHE A 283 -9.81 -6.15 -6.70
N VAL A 284 -10.76 -6.79 -7.39
CA VAL A 284 -12.18 -6.83 -7.02
C VAL A 284 -12.51 -8.26 -6.66
N LEU A 285 -12.99 -8.46 -5.45
CA LEU A 285 -13.24 -9.75 -4.83
C LEU A 285 -14.70 -9.84 -4.42
N GLN A 286 -15.30 -11.01 -4.51
CA GLN A 286 -16.66 -11.29 -4.03
C GLN A 286 -16.62 -12.22 -2.84
N LYS A 287 -17.41 -11.93 -1.81
CA LYS A 287 -17.68 -12.83 -0.70
C LYS A 287 -18.78 -13.80 -1.09
N PRO A 288 -18.53 -15.13 -1.15
CA PRO A 288 -19.58 -16.10 -1.37
C PRO A 288 -20.63 -16.11 -0.24
N ILE A 289 -21.86 -16.49 -0.54
CA ILE A 289 -22.96 -16.57 0.44
C ILE A 289 -22.68 -17.56 1.58
N ASP A 290 -21.95 -18.62 1.28
CA ASP A 290 -21.54 -19.69 2.22
C ASP A 290 -20.17 -19.44 2.85
N TRP A 291 -19.65 -18.21 2.73
CA TRP A 291 -18.34 -17.87 3.30
C TRP A 291 -18.30 -18.10 4.82
N SER A 292 -17.22 -18.73 5.26
CA SER A 292 -16.89 -18.89 6.66
C SER A 292 -15.44 -18.46 6.93
N MET A 293 -15.20 -17.98 8.15
CA MET A 293 -13.86 -17.57 8.61
C MET A 293 -12.86 -18.73 8.46
N ARG A 294 -11.66 -18.41 8.01
CA ARG A 294 -10.58 -19.36 7.80
C ARG A 294 -9.33 -18.90 8.54
N ASP A 295 -9.01 -19.63 9.60
CA ASP A 295 -7.84 -19.38 10.42
C ASP A 295 -6.72 -20.38 10.11
N ASN A 296 -5.50 -20.06 10.53
CA ASN A 296 -4.32 -20.94 10.44
C ASN A 296 -3.99 -21.43 9.03
N ILE A 297 -4.26 -20.59 8.00
CA ILE A 297 -3.91 -20.89 6.62
C ILE A 297 -2.43 -20.56 6.34
N VAL A 298 -1.78 -21.41 5.56
CA VAL A 298 -0.44 -21.14 5.01
C VAL A 298 -0.61 -20.65 3.58
N ILE A 299 -0.10 -19.47 3.30
CA ILE A 299 -0.22 -18.83 1.97
C ILE A 299 0.92 -19.32 1.09
N TYR A 300 0.79 -20.50 0.55
CA TYR A 300 1.82 -21.07 -0.32
C TYR A 300 1.25 -22.14 -1.27
N ASP A 301 1.76 -22.12 -2.50
CA ASP A 301 1.73 -23.23 -3.44
C ASP A 301 3.09 -23.35 -4.18
N ASN A 302 3.29 -24.44 -4.92
CA ASN A 302 4.56 -24.73 -5.59
C ASN A 302 4.88 -23.73 -6.73
N GLU A 303 3.88 -23.08 -7.33
CA GLU A 303 4.09 -22.07 -8.36
C GLU A 303 4.71 -20.79 -7.80
N MET A 304 4.47 -20.50 -6.52
CA MET A 304 5.06 -19.30 -5.87
C MET A 304 6.58 -19.32 -5.89
N THR A 305 7.23 -20.49 -5.83
CA THR A 305 8.68 -20.58 -5.93
C THR A 305 9.19 -20.10 -7.30
N LYS A 306 8.46 -20.39 -8.38
CA LYS A 306 8.77 -19.87 -9.72
C LYS A 306 8.59 -18.34 -9.76
N TRP A 307 7.57 -17.82 -9.10
CA TRP A 307 7.36 -16.38 -8.99
C TRP A 307 8.43 -15.71 -8.14
N ALA A 308 8.92 -16.34 -7.08
CA ALA A 308 10.05 -15.82 -6.29
C ALA A 308 11.31 -15.61 -7.15
N ILE A 309 11.59 -16.54 -8.08
CA ILE A 309 12.67 -16.39 -9.05
C ILE A 309 12.39 -15.21 -10.01
N LYS A 310 11.15 -15.02 -10.46
CA LYS A 310 10.78 -13.87 -11.31
C LYS A 310 10.96 -12.55 -10.58
N VAL A 311 10.56 -12.46 -9.31
CA VAL A 311 10.75 -11.26 -8.47
C VAL A 311 12.24 -10.97 -8.29
N GLU A 312 13.05 -11.98 -7.96
CA GLU A 312 14.50 -11.80 -7.82
C GLU A 312 15.13 -11.29 -9.12
N ASN A 313 14.75 -11.87 -10.26
CA ASN A 313 15.22 -11.43 -11.58
C ASN A 313 14.76 -10.00 -11.92
N GLN A 314 13.53 -9.63 -11.55
CA GLN A 314 13.05 -8.26 -11.72
C GLN A 314 13.89 -7.26 -10.91
N LEU A 315 14.17 -7.56 -9.64
CA LEU A 315 15.03 -6.71 -8.80
C LEU A 315 16.45 -6.59 -9.36
N LYS A 316 17.03 -7.67 -9.87
CA LYS A 316 18.35 -7.64 -10.54
C LYS A 316 18.33 -6.76 -11.79
N ARG A 317 17.30 -6.89 -12.60
CA ARG A 317 17.11 -6.05 -13.80
C ARG A 317 16.98 -4.58 -13.40
N ASP A 318 16.16 -4.27 -12.41
CA ASP A 318 15.94 -2.90 -11.94
C ASP A 318 17.23 -2.30 -11.39
N TYR A 319 18.04 -3.10 -10.68
CA TYR A 319 19.35 -2.70 -10.21
C TYR A 319 20.28 -2.34 -11.39
N ILE A 320 20.37 -3.18 -12.41
CA ILE A 320 21.22 -2.94 -13.58
C ILE A 320 20.76 -1.66 -14.30
N LEU A 321 19.46 -1.51 -14.56
CA LEU A 321 18.91 -0.32 -15.20
C LEU A 321 19.15 0.96 -14.38
N HIS A 322 19.13 0.86 -13.05
CA HIS A 322 19.43 1.97 -12.16
C HIS A 322 20.92 2.36 -12.25
N VAL A 323 21.84 1.40 -12.16
CA VAL A 323 23.28 1.64 -12.23
C VAL A 323 23.68 2.25 -13.58
N LEU A 324 23.10 1.75 -14.67
CA LEU A 324 23.33 2.26 -16.02
C LEU A 324 22.57 3.56 -16.31
N LYS A 325 21.74 4.06 -15.40
CA LYS A 325 20.84 5.21 -15.58
C LYS A 325 19.86 5.05 -16.75
N LEU A 326 19.51 3.82 -17.09
CA LEU A 326 18.59 3.46 -18.16
C LEU A 326 17.15 3.17 -17.70
N ASN A 327 16.86 3.39 -16.41
CA ASN A 327 15.48 3.26 -15.95
C ASN A 327 14.60 4.44 -16.43
N PRO A 328 13.28 4.28 -16.52
CA PRO A 328 12.37 5.30 -17.03
C PRO A 328 12.48 6.65 -16.31
N TYR A 329 12.85 6.67 -15.03
CA TYR A 329 13.05 7.91 -14.27
C TYR A 329 14.20 8.75 -14.86
N TYR A 330 15.39 8.15 -15.04
CA TYR A 330 16.54 8.90 -15.57
C TYR A 330 16.34 9.33 -17.02
N ILE A 331 15.69 8.49 -17.83
CA ILE A 331 15.33 8.85 -19.21
C ILE A 331 14.39 10.05 -19.21
N ARG A 332 13.35 10.02 -18.38
CA ARG A 332 12.42 11.15 -18.25
C ARG A 332 13.11 12.42 -17.78
N GLU A 333 13.97 12.34 -16.75
CA GLU A 333 14.72 13.49 -16.25
C GLU A 333 15.65 14.07 -17.33
N ALA A 334 16.31 13.22 -18.12
CA ALA A 334 17.14 13.65 -19.23
C ALA A 334 16.31 14.37 -20.32
N ILE A 335 15.13 13.85 -20.66
CA ILE A 335 14.20 14.49 -21.60
C ILE A 335 13.72 15.84 -21.06
N ILE A 336 13.32 15.92 -19.80
CA ILE A 336 12.87 17.18 -19.18
C ILE A 336 13.99 18.23 -19.22
N LYS A 337 15.23 17.85 -18.86
CA LYS A 337 16.38 18.75 -18.92
C LYS A 337 16.70 19.22 -20.35
N LEU A 338 16.53 18.34 -21.32
CA LEU A 338 16.71 18.69 -22.74
C LEU A 338 15.64 19.68 -23.20
N LEU A 339 14.37 19.43 -22.87
CA LEU A 339 13.25 20.32 -23.19
C LEU A 339 13.38 21.69 -22.52
N ASP A 340 13.87 21.73 -21.28
CA ASP A 340 14.19 23.01 -20.59
C ASP A 340 15.27 23.79 -21.33
N LYS A 341 16.35 23.12 -21.73
CA LYS A 341 17.45 23.75 -22.50
C LYS A 341 16.98 24.30 -23.87
N LEU A 342 16.01 23.63 -24.49
CA LEU A 342 15.44 24.03 -25.78
C LEU A 342 14.28 25.04 -25.64
N GLY A 343 13.91 25.42 -24.42
CA GLY A 343 12.78 26.32 -24.17
C GLY A 343 11.40 25.73 -24.54
N MET A 344 11.33 24.40 -24.74
CA MET A 344 10.14 23.67 -25.22
C MET A 344 9.28 23.06 -24.14
N LYS A 345 9.68 23.13 -22.87
CA LYS A 345 9.00 22.46 -21.76
C LYS A 345 7.53 22.85 -21.62
N GLU A 346 7.22 24.14 -21.65
CA GLU A 346 5.83 24.63 -21.53
C GLU A 346 4.99 24.32 -22.77
N PHE A 347 5.59 24.30 -23.95
CA PHE A 347 4.92 23.89 -25.20
C PHE A 347 4.50 22.40 -25.13
N VAL A 348 5.41 21.51 -24.68
CA VAL A 348 5.12 20.08 -24.56
C VAL A 348 4.08 19.79 -23.46
N LYS A 349 4.11 20.51 -22.34
CA LYS A 349 3.06 20.39 -21.29
C LYS A 349 1.68 20.75 -21.85
N ARG A 350 1.56 21.81 -22.65
CA ARG A 350 0.29 22.20 -23.30
C ARG A 350 -0.24 21.09 -24.23
N ILE A 351 0.63 20.44 -25.01
CA ILE A 351 0.23 19.36 -25.94
C ILE A 351 -0.23 18.11 -25.15
N LEU A 352 0.43 17.80 -24.03
CA LEU A 352 0.13 16.62 -23.22
C LEU A 352 -1.01 16.83 -22.22
N GLY A 353 -1.64 18.03 -22.19
CA GLY A 353 -2.76 18.32 -21.30
C GLY A 353 -2.40 18.31 -19.80
N ARG A 354 -1.15 18.64 -19.47
CA ARG A 354 -0.62 18.66 -18.10
C ARG A 354 -0.12 20.03 -17.71
#